data_981df209d6f553043213c01db82bddcc
#
_entry.id   981df209d6f553043213c01db82bddcc
#
_cell.length_a   1.000
_cell.length_b   1.000
_cell.length_c   1.000
_cell.angle_alpha   90.00
_cell.angle_beta   90.00
_cell.angle_gamma   90.00
#
_symmetry.space_group_name_H-M   'P 1'
#
loop_
_entity.id
_entity.type
_entity.pdbx_description
1 polymer ?
#
loop_
_entity_poly.entity_id
_entity_poly.type
_entity_poly.pdbx_seq_one_letter_code
_entity_poly.pdbx_strand_id
1 'polypeptide(L)'
;IMHEMEGGGGHNHHSDSSDSKVTENGSDSVSRQDSPSGFTGRSAVILLGALAVHSILEMTALGLADSFGDSALLSLSIALHQPAESIALLVAFLKSGMPKDQIVKFLSIFSCMGPIGVAIGMAVNNFASPVVDATMLAVVAGTFVYVGATEVIPEEWEDSEHKWKKFLALISGIVSIFAITQYTMTLEEGF
;
A
#
# COMPACT_ATOMS: atom_id res chain seq x y z
N ILE A 1 17.90 -40.60 -63.08
CA ILE A 1 17.17 -39.92 -64.15
C ILE A 1 17.00 -38.49 -63.68
N MET A 2 17.99 -37.55 -63.94
CA MET A 2 17.97 -36.55 -65.01
C MET A 2 16.71 -35.70 -64.99
N HIS A 3 16.77 -34.40 -64.87
CA HIS A 3 17.38 -33.28 -65.61
C HIS A 3 17.20 -31.99 -64.77
N GLU A 4 18.17 -31.19 -64.45
CA GLU A 4 18.82 -30.08 -65.18
C GLU A 4 17.88 -29.12 -65.93
N MET A 5 18.00 -27.88 -65.63
CA MET A 5 18.36 -26.64 -66.38
C MET A 5 17.56 -25.44 -65.81
N GLU A 6 18.21 -24.44 -65.34
CA GLU A 6 19.06 -23.34 -65.84
C GLU A 6 18.29 -22.18 -66.55
N GLY A 7 18.70 -20.95 -66.14
CA GLY A 7 18.56 -19.71 -66.93
C GLY A 7 17.66 -18.66 -66.21
N GLY A 8 18.04 -17.48 -65.78
CA GLY A 8 19.05 -16.58 -66.30
C GLY A 8 18.44 -15.20 -66.55
N GLY A 9 19.16 -14.11 -66.15
CA GLY A 9 18.94 -12.74 -66.62
C GLY A 9 18.07 -11.88 -65.68
N GLY A 10 18.52 -10.89 -64.97
CA GLY A 10 19.37 -9.76 -65.27
C GLY A 10 18.62 -8.59 -65.90
N HIS A 11 18.40 -7.49 -65.18
CA HIS A 11 18.65 -6.15 -65.67
C HIS A 11 18.40 -5.08 -64.60
N ASN A 12 19.43 -4.27 -64.42
CA ASN A 12 19.42 -2.96 -63.77
C ASN A 12 18.52 -1.98 -64.53
N HIS A 13 17.94 -0.99 -63.78
CA HIS A 13 17.95 0.40 -64.25
C HIS A 13 17.78 1.39 -63.10
N HIS A 14 18.66 2.33 -63.15
CA HIS A 14 18.77 3.62 -62.44
C HIS A 14 17.54 4.51 -62.62
N SER A 15 17.35 5.41 -61.73
CA SER A 15 17.32 6.89 -61.72
C SER A 15 16.27 7.34 -60.74
N ASP A 16 16.66 8.04 -59.72
CA ASP A 16 16.94 9.48 -59.62
C ASP A 16 15.74 10.31 -59.11
N SER A 17 16.02 11.01 -58.02
CA SER A 17 15.52 12.34 -57.62
C SER A 17 14.07 12.56 -57.26
N SER A 18 13.77 12.88 -56.02
CA SER A 18 13.58 14.26 -55.54
C SER A 18 12.94 14.31 -54.17
N ASP A 19 13.64 14.92 -53.32
CA ASP A 19 13.33 15.89 -52.28
C ASP A 19 11.84 16.17 -51.99
N SER A 20 11.41 15.88 -50.76
CA SER A 20 10.47 16.73 -50.04
C SER A 20 10.57 16.44 -48.54
N LYS A 21 11.11 17.39 -47.83
CA LYS A 21 10.99 17.62 -46.40
C LYS A 21 9.51 17.58 -45.99
N VAL A 22 9.17 16.67 -45.10
CA VAL A 22 8.03 16.87 -44.20
C VAL A 22 8.52 16.58 -42.79
N THR A 23 8.53 17.66 -42.05
CA THR A 23 8.67 17.72 -40.61
C THR A 23 7.50 16.98 -40.00
N GLU A 24 7.72 15.88 -39.30
CA GLU A 24 6.69 15.30 -38.45
C GLU A 24 7.24 14.94 -37.09
N ASN A 25 6.61 15.61 -36.19
CA ASN A 25 6.59 15.60 -34.76
C ASN A 25 6.94 14.25 -34.13
N GLY A 26 7.87 14.31 -33.20
CA GLY A 26 8.19 13.25 -32.28
C GLY A 26 6.97 12.80 -31.49
N SER A 27 6.53 11.62 -31.79
CA SER A 27 5.74 10.82 -30.84
C SER A 27 6.73 10.05 -29.99
N ASP A 28 6.96 10.53 -28.80
CA ASP A 28 7.61 9.78 -27.74
C ASP A 28 6.80 8.50 -27.49
N SER A 29 7.18 7.44 -28.18
CA SER A 29 6.84 6.08 -27.79
C SER A 29 7.59 5.82 -26.49
N VAL A 30 6.96 6.16 -25.37
CA VAL A 30 7.30 5.61 -24.07
C VAL A 30 7.17 4.10 -24.19
N SER A 31 8.31 3.44 -24.44
CA SER A 31 8.45 2.01 -24.27
C SER A 31 8.03 1.66 -22.86
N ARG A 32 6.80 1.17 -22.73
CA ARG A 32 6.38 0.41 -21.55
C ARG A 32 7.31 -0.78 -21.47
N GLN A 33 8.30 -0.65 -20.65
CA GLN A 33 9.08 -1.78 -20.18
C GLN A 33 8.11 -2.59 -19.30
N ASP A 34 7.58 -3.67 -19.86
CA ASP A 34 6.89 -4.71 -19.12
C ASP A 34 7.91 -5.33 -18.17
N SER A 35 8.03 -4.74 -16.99
CA SER A 35 8.69 -5.36 -15.86
C SER A 35 7.75 -6.43 -15.31
N PRO A 36 8.25 -7.64 -15.01
CA PRO A 36 7.42 -8.69 -14.43
C PRO A 36 6.86 -8.19 -13.11
N SER A 37 5.58 -8.46 -12.91
CA SER A 37 4.73 -8.21 -11.76
C SER A 37 5.49 -8.19 -10.42
N GLY A 38 6.02 -7.04 -10.05
CA GLY A 38 6.65 -6.74 -8.79
C GLY A 38 6.12 -5.39 -8.33
N PHE A 39 5.98 -5.23 -7.05
CA PHE A 39 5.54 -4.01 -6.39
C PHE A 39 6.24 -2.79 -7.01
N THR A 40 5.55 -2.02 -7.83
CA THR A 40 6.13 -0.82 -8.42
C THR A 40 6.32 0.22 -7.32
N GLY A 41 7.37 1.03 -7.40
CA GLY A 41 7.61 2.10 -6.41
C GLY A 41 6.40 3.02 -6.20
N ARG A 42 5.51 3.10 -7.20
CA ARG A 42 4.23 3.84 -7.12
C ARG A 42 3.25 3.18 -6.14
N SER A 43 3.10 1.85 -6.16
CA SER A 43 2.22 1.12 -5.23
C SER A 43 2.70 1.27 -3.79
N ALA A 44 4.02 1.20 -3.53
CA ALA A 44 4.58 1.41 -2.20
C ALA A 44 4.32 2.83 -1.67
N VAL A 45 4.37 3.85 -2.52
CA VAL A 45 4.06 5.24 -2.14
C VAL A 45 2.56 5.45 -1.91
N ILE A 46 1.70 4.79 -2.68
CA ILE A 46 0.24 4.81 -2.47
C ILE A 46 -0.08 4.16 -1.11
N LEU A 47 0.50 3.00 -0.83
CA LEU A 47 0.34 2.32 0.46
C LEU A 47 0.82 3.21 1.62
N LEU A 48 1.97 3.87 1.48
CA LEU A 48 2.44 4.85 2.46
C LEU A 48 1.40 5.94 2.69
N GLY A 49 0.85 6.54 1.63
CA GLY A 49 -0.17 7.59 1.72
C GLY A 49 -1.43 7.11 2.45
N ALA A 50 -1.92 5.92 2.11
CA ALA A 50 -3.10 5.34 2.72
C ALA A 50 -2.88 5.04 4.21
N LEU A 51 -1.76 4.40 4.57
CA LEU A 51 -1.40 4.12 5.95
C LEU A 51 -1.10 5.39 6.77
N ALA A 52 -0.50 6.42 6.15
CA ALA A 52 -0.25 7.70 6.82
C ALA A 52 -1.57 8.40 7.20
N VAL A 53 -2.54 8.44 6.30
CA VAL A 53 -3.88 8.98 6.58
C VAL A 53 -4.56 8.17 7.69
N HIS A 54 -4.54 6.84 7.58
CA HIS A 54 -5.08 5.95 8.61
C HIS A 54 -4.44 6.23 9.97
N SER A 55 -3.10 6.26 10.06
CA SER A 55 -2.36 6.47 11.31
C SER A 55 -2.63 7.85 11.92
N ILE A 56 -2.75 8.92 11.12
CA ILE A 56 -3.12 10.25 11.65
C ILE A 56 -4.52 10.22 12.26
N LEU A 57 -5.50 9.63 11.57
CA LEU A 57 -6.87 9.54 12.06
C LEU A 57 -6.96 8.70 13.35
N GLU A 58 -6.29 7.56 13.38
CA GLU A 58 -6.24 6.68 14.54
C GLU A 58 -5.62 7.36 15.77
N MET A 59 -4.48 8.00 15.58
CA MET A 59 -3.82 8.74 16.66
C MET A 59 -4.59 9.98 17.08
N THR A 60 -5.37 10.58 16.17
CA THR A 60 -6.29 11.67 16.51
C THR A 60 -7.44 11.13 17.39
N ALA A 61 -8.00 9.96 17.07
CA ALA A 61 -9.01 9.32 17.91
C ALA A 61 -8.46 8.99 19.32
N LEU A 62 -7.20 8.52 19.41
CA LEU A 62 -6.54 8.33 20.69
C LEU A 62 -6.40 9.64 21.49
N GLY A 63 -6.06 10.74 20.80
CA GLY A 63 -5.97 12.07 21.42
C GLY A 63 -7.31 12.67 21.85
N LEU A 64 -8.43 12.18 21.31
CA LEU A 64 -9.81 12.55 21.68
C LEU A 64 -10.35 11.77 22.88
N ALA A 65 -9.74 10.64 23.24
CA ALA A 65 -10.26 9.76 24.28
C ALA A 65 -10.24 10.45 25.65
N ASP A 66 -11.42 10.60 26.26
CA ASP A 66 -11.62 11.32 27.50
C ASP A 66 -11.37 10.48 28.76
N SER A 67 -11.53 9.14 28.65
CA SER A 67 -11.34 8.25 29.78
C SER A 67 -10.00 7.53 29.73
N PHE A 68 -9.44 7.24 30.90
CA PHE A 68 -8.21 6.45 30.98
C PHE A 68 -8.41 5.03 30.44
N GLY A 69 -9.58 4.43 30.68
CA GLY A 69 -9.91 3.09 30.19
C GLY A 69 -9.90 3.03 28.66
N ASP A 70 -10.61 3.95 28.00
CA ASP A 70 -10.70 4.01 26.54
C ASP A 70 -9.32 4.31 25.93
N SER A 71 -8.57 5.25 26.49
CA SER A 71 -7.21 5.55 26.05
C SER A 71 -6.27 4.36 26.17
N ALA A 72 -6.38 3.60 27.27
CA ALA A 72 -5.55 2.40 27.49
C ALA A 72 -5.87 1.29 26.50
N LEU A 73 -7.16 1.02 26.23
CA LEU A 73 -7.60 0.03 25.26
C LEU A 73 -7.18 0.39 23.84
N LEU A 74 -7.41 1.65 23.43
CA LEU A 74 -6.96 2.14 22.12
C LEU A 74 -5.43 2.06 22.00
N SER A 75 -4.69 2.49 23.01
CA SER A 75 -3.22 2.40 23.00
C SER A 75 -2.73 0.97 22.89
N LEU A 76 -3.36 0.03 23.59
CA LEU A 76 -3.03 -1.40 23.50
C LEU A 76 -3.31 -1.95 22.10
N SER A 77 -4.47 -1.60 21.54
CA SER A 77 -4.84 -2.00 20.17
C SER A 77 -3.81 -1.49 19.17
N ILE A 78 -3.46 -0.21 19.24
CA ILE A 78 -2.46 0.43 18.37
C ILE A 78 -1.10 -0.27 18.52
N ALA A 79 -0.65 -0.51 19.74
CA ALA A 79 0.62 -1.17 20.00
C ALA A 79 0.72 -2.57 19.42
N LEU A 80 -0.41 -3.26 19.24
CA LEU A 80 -0.47 -4.60 18.65
C LEU A 80 -0.36 -4.56 17.11
N HIS A 81 -0.97 -3.60 16.43
CA HIS A 81 -0.99 -3.59 14.97
C HIS A 81 -0.02 -2.59 14.32
N GLN A 82 0.36 -1.51 14.96
CA GLN A 82 1.32 -0.53 14.43
C GLN A 82 2.66 -1.13 13.99
N PRO A 83 3.26 -2.11 14.71
CA PRO A 83 4.44 -2.79 14.21
C PRO A 83 4.17 -3.55 12.91
N ALA A 84 3.00 -4.19 12.78
CA ALA A 84 2.64 -4.90 11.56
C ALA A 84 2.52 -3.97 10.35
N GLU A 85 1.92 -2.79 10.50
CA GLU A 85 1.85 -1.75 9.46
C GLU A 85 3.24 -1.28 9.04
N SER A 86 4.11 -1.00 10.02
CA SER A 86 5.48 -0.56 9.75
C SER A 86 6.29 -1.62 8.99
N ILE A 87 6.10 -2.91 9.33
CA ILE A 87 6.74 -4.04 8.64
C ILE A 87 6.17 -4.19 7.23
N ALA A 88 4.85 -4.11 7.05
CA ALA A 88 4.21 -4.19 5.74
C ALA A 88 4.74 -3.09 4.82
N LEU A 89 4.83 -1.86 5.31
CA LEU A 89 5.37 -0.73 4.57
C LEU A 89 6.86 -0.92 4.22
N LEU A 90 7.66 -1.40 5.18
CA LEU A 90 9.07 -1.72 4.94
C LEU A 90 9.23 -2.78 3.84
N VAL A 91 8.45 -3.86 3.90
CA VAL A 91 8.47 -4.92 2.90
C VAL A 91 8.07 -4.39 1.52
N ALA A 92 7.03 -3.55 1.46
CA ALA A 92 6.60 -2.91 0.23
C ALA A 92 7.73 -2.06 -0.41
N PHE A 93 8.43 -1.26 0.39
CA PHE A 93 9.56 -0.48 -0.10
C PHE A 93 10.74 -1.34 -0.54
N LEU A 94 11.05 -2.41 0.17
CA LEU A 94 12.11 -3.34 -0.21
C LEU A 94 11.78 -4.06 -1.52
N LYS A 95 10.54 -4.52 -1.69
CA LYS A 95 10.07 -5.14 -2.94
C LYS A 95 10.10 -4.17 -4.13
N SER A 96 9.86 -2.89 -3.89
CA SER A 96 9.91 -1.85 -4.94
C SER A 96 11.32 -1.49 -5.42
N GLY A 97 12.37 -2.04 -4.81
CA GLY A 97 13.76 -1.74 -5.15
C GLY A 97 14.22 -0.33 -4.76
N MET A 98 13.50 0.34 -3.86
CA MET A 98 13.83 1.69 -3.42
C MET A 98 15.16 1.72 -2.65
N PRO A 99 16.01 2.74 -2.83
CA PRO A 99 17.27 2.87 -2.10
C PRO A 99 17.02 3.06 -0.60
N LYS A 100 17.88 2.45 0.23
CA LYS A 100 17.72 2.40 1.69
C LYS A 100 17.56 3.78 2.33
N ASP A 101 18.24 4.79 1.83
CA ASP A 101 18.15 6.17 2.34
C ASP A 101 16.76 6.77 2.17
N GLN A 102 16.06 6.44 1.08
CA GLN A 102 14.69 6.87 0.85
C GLN A 102 13.72 6.08 1.74
N ILE A 103 13.94 4.79 1.90
CA ILE A 103 13.12 3.96 2.80
C ILE A 103 13.16 4.51 4.22
N VAL A 104 14.37 4.80 4.74
CA VAL A 104 14.52 5.38 6.09
C VAL A 104 13.79 6.72 6.20
N LYS A 105 13.91 7.60 5.20
CA LYS A 105 13.20 8.88 5.17
C LYS A 105 11.68 8.71 5.24
N PHE A 106 11.11 7.83 4.40
CA PHE A 106 9.67 7.61 4.38
C PHE A 106 9.16 6.97 5.67
N LEU A 107 9.87 5.99 6.23
CA LEU A 107 9.53 5.41 7.52
C LEU A 107 9.65 6.42 8.67
N SER A 108 10.64 7.31 8.64
CA SER A 108 10.77 8.39 9.63
C SER A 108 9.60 9.36 9.54
N ILE A 109 9.19 9.74 8.32
CA ILE A 109 8.01 10.57 8.10
C ILE A 109 6.76 9.86 8.65
N PHE A 110 6.57 8.60 8.32
CA PHE A 110 5.46 7.78 8.82
C PHE A 110 5.43 7.74 10.36
N SER A 111 6.58 7.54 11.01
CA SER A 111 6.69 7.54 12.46
C SER A 111 6.31 8.89 13.10
N CYS A 112 6.48 10.01 12.41
CA CYS A 112 6.07 11.32 12.89
C CYS A 112 4.55 11.54 12.84
N MET A 113 3.81 10.76 12.05
CA MET A 113 2.35 10.91 11.94
C MET A 113 1.64 10.62 13.26
N GLY A 114 2.15 9.66 14.06
CA GLY A 114 1.60 9.31 15.35
C GLY A 114 1.56 10.50 16.33
N PRO A 115 2.69 11.08 16.71
CA PRO A 115 2.72 12.25 17.60
C PRO A 115 1.91 13.44 17.07
N ILE A 116 1.90 13.66 15.76
CA ILE A 116 1.11 14.72 15.12
C ILE A 116 -0.38 14.45 15.31
N GLY A 117 -0.84 13.20 15.03
CA GLY A 117 -2.23 12.81 15.21
C GLY A 117 -2.71 13.01 16.65
N VAL A 118 -1.95 12.53 17.64
CA VAL A 118 -2.28 12.72 19.06
C VAL A 118 -2.36 14.21 19.43
N ALA A 119 -1.41 15.03 18.96
CA ALA A 119 -1.41 16.47 19.23
C ALA A 119 -2.65 17.15 18.63
N ILE A 120 -3.09 16.74 17.43
CA ILE A 120 -4.32 17.22 16.80
C ILE A 120 -5.53 16.81 17.66
N GLY A 121 -5.64 15.54 18.05
CA GLY A 121 -6.73 15.02 18.87
C GLY A 121 -6.86 15.78 20.18
N MET A 122 -5.77 15.94 20.93
CA MET A 122 -5.76 16.72 22.18
C MET A 122 -6.15 18.19 21.96
N ALA A 123 -5.73 18.82 20.86
CA ALA A 123 -6.08 20.20 20.57
C ALA A 123 -7.58 20.38 20.28
N VAL A 124 -8.21 19.37 19.67
CA VAL A 124 -9.63 19.40 19.28
C VAL A 124 -10.55 18.85 20.37
N ASN A 125 -10.01 18.11 21.36
CA ASN A 125 -10.79 17.40 22.39
C ASN A 125 -11.83 18.30 23.09
N ASN A 126 -11.48 19.54 23.42
CA ASN A 126 -12.40 20.48 24.06
C ASN A 126 -13.65 20.86 23.23
N PHE A 127 -13.61 20.58 21.91
CA PHE A 127 -14.69 20.85 20.96
C PHE A 127 -15.38 19.56 20.48
N ALA A 128 -14.82 18.40 20.82
CA ALA A 128 -15.33 17.12 20.39
C ALA A 128 -16.59 16.75 21.20
N SER A 129 -17.59 16.22 20.48
CA SER A 129 -18.75 15.60 21.09
C SER A 129 -18.61 14.07 21.01
N PRO A 130 -19.30 13.30 21.86
CA PRO A 130 -19.27 11.83 21.79
C PRO A 130 -19.61 11.27 20.40
N VAL A 131 -20.39 12.01 19.61
CA VAL A 131 -20.73 11.65 18.22
C VAL A 131 -19.52 11.80 17.32
N VAL A 132 -18.71 12.84 17.54
CA VAL A 132 -17.46 13.05 16.76
C VAL A 132 -16.47 11.93 17.03
N ASP A 133 -16.31 11.56 18.29
CA ASP A 133 -15.41 10.47 18.70
C ASP A 133 -15.84 9.12 18.07
N ALA A 134 -17.09 8.74 18.24
CA ALA A 134 -17.63 7.52 17.62
C ALA A 134 -17.50 7.54 16.09
N THR A 135 -17.70 8.69 15.45
CA THR A 135 -17.55 8.83 14.00
C THR A 135 -16.08 8.67 13.58
N MET A 136 -15.16 9.26 14.31
CA MET A 136 -13.71 9.10 14.05
C MET A 136 -13.29 7.64 14.16
N LEU A 137 -13.68 6.92 15.20
CA LEU A 137 -13.40 5.51 15.36
C LEU A 137 -13.98 4.66 14.20
N ALA A 138 -15.21 4.96 13.76
CA ALA A 138 -15.81 4.28 12.63
C ALA A 138 -15.04 4.53 11.30
N VAL A 139 -14.59 5.76 11.07
CA VAL A 139 -13.77 6.13 9.91
C VAL A 139 -12.42 5.42 9.96
N VAL A 140 -11.76 5.41 11.12
CA VAL A 140 -10.49 4.71 11.33
C VAL A 140 -10.63 3.22 11.02
N ALA A 141 -11.65 2.56 11.56
CA ALA A 141 -11.92 1.15 11.26
C ALA A 141 -12.19 0.92 9.77
N GLY A 142 -12.96 1.81 9.13
CA GLY A 142 -13.24 1.74 7.69
C GLY A 142 -12.00 1.92 6.83
N THR A 143 -11.10 2.85 7.16
CA THR A 143 -9.83 3.06 6.44
C THR A 143 -8.91 1.85 6.58
N PHE A 144 -8.84 1.24 7.75
CA PHE A 144 -8.04 0.03 7.98
C PHE A 144 -8.53 -1.15 7.13
N VAL A 145 -9.83 -1.41 7.15
CA VAL A 145 -10.44 -2.47 6.31
C VAL A 145 -10.22 -2.19 4.82
N TYR A 146 -10.37 -0.92 4.41
CA TYR A 146 -10.15 -0.52 3.03
C TYR A 146 -8.70 -0.81 2.60
N VAL A 147 -7.71 -0.31 3.32
CA VAL A 147 -6.28 -0.53 2.99
C VAL A 147 -5.95 -2.03 2.98
N GLY A 148 -6.43 -2.79 3.97
CA GLY A 148 -6.23 -4.23 4.02
C GLY A 148 -6.80 -4.95 2.81
N ALA A 149 -8.03 -4.60 2.41
CA ALA A 149 -8.74 -5.27 1.32
C ALA A 149 -8.26 -4.85 -0.08
N THR A 150 -7.83 -3.60 -0.27
CA THR A 150 -7.48 -3.07 -1.60
C THR A 150 -5.99 -3.07 -1.90
N GLU A 151 -5.14 -2.98 -0.89
CA GLU A 151 -3.71 -2.88 -1.08
C GLU A 151 -2.98 -4.15 -0.59
N VAL A 152 -3.22 -4.57 0.65
CA VAL A 152 -2.44 -5.64 1.27
C VAL A 152 -2.84 -7.02 0.75
N ILE A 153 -4.14 -7.33 0.76
CA ILE A 153 -4.63 -8.65 0.35
C ILE A 153 -4.34 -8.93 -1.13
N PRO A 154 -4.69 -8.05 -2.10
CA PRO A 154 -4.41 -8.31 -3.50
C PRO A 154 -2.92 -8.51 -3.80
N GLU A 155 -2.06 -7.68 -3.22
CA GLU A 155 -0.61 -7.77 -3.38
C GLU A 155 -0.07 -9.15 -2.96
N GLU A 156 -0.51 -9.66 -1.80
CA GLU A 156 -0.08 -10.96 -1.33
C GLU A 156 -0.65 -12.13 -2.14
N TRP A 157 -1.79 -11.92 -2.84
CA TRP A 157 -2.41 -12.95 -3.67
C TRP A 157 -1.91 -12.99 -5.12
N GLU A 158 -1.23 -11.95 -5.60
CA GLU A 158 -0.62 -11.94 -6.95
C GLU A 158 0.39 -13.07 -7.11
N ASP A 159 1.20 -13.31 -6.10
CA ASP A 159 2.13 -14.45 -6.10
C ASP A 159 1.40 -15.76 -5.83
N SER A 160 1.39 -16.63 -6.85
CA SER A 160 0.64 -17.89 -6.82
C SER A 160 1.24 -18.98 -5.93
N GLU A 161 2.45 -18.77 -5.40
CA GLU A 161 3.07 -19.75 -4.52
C GLU A 161 2.44 -19.72 -3.11
N HIS A 162 2.16 -20.87 -2.58
CA HIS A 162 1.72 -21.05 -1.19
C HIS A 162 0.40 -20.37 -0.79
N LYS A 163 -0.56 -20.22 -1.71
CA LYS A 163 -1.87 -19.59 -1.44
C LYS A 163 -2.58 -20.10 -0.19
N TRP A 164 -2.53 -21.42 0.04
CA TRP A 164 -3.14 -22.02 1.23
C TRP A 164 -2.46 -21.61 2.54
N LYS A 165 -1.13 -21.45 2.54
CA LYS A 165 -0.41 -20.97 3.73
C LYS A 165 -0.74 -19.51 4.03
N LYS A 166 -0.82 -18.66 3.00
CA LYS A 166 -1.24 -17.26 3.12
C LYS A 166 -2.67 -17.15 3.64
N PHE A 167 -3.59 -17.96 3.11
CA PHE A 167 -4.97 -18.03 3.58
C PHE A 167 -5.07 -18.47 5.05
N LEU A 168 -4.37 -19.52 5.43
CA LEU A 168 -4.34 -19.98 6.83
C LEU A 168 -3.73 -18.94 7.77
N ALA A 169 -2.69 -18.22 7.32
CA ALA A 169 -2.11 -17.12 8.10
C ALA A 169 -3.11 -15.98 8.31
N LEU A 170 -3.85 -15.58 7.26
CA LEU A 170 -4.90 -14.57 7.34
C LEU A 170 -6.00 -14.98 8.33
N ILE A 171 -6.54 -16.19 8.19
CA ILE A 171 -7.58 -16.70 9.10
C ILE A 171 -7.07 -16.79 10.53
N SER A 172 -5.85 -17.29 10.72
CA SER A 172 -5.21 -17.36 12.04
C SER A 172 -5.08 -15.96 12.67
N GLY A 173 -4.70 -14.94 11.91
CA GLY A 173 -4.64 -13.55 12.36
C GLY A 173 -6.01 -13.03 12.81
N ILE A 174 -7.05 -13.22 11.99
CA ILE A 174 -8.42 -12.80 12.29
C ILE A 174 -8.92 -13.48 13.57
N VAL A 175 -8.75 -14.80 13.69
CA VAL A 175 -9.19 -15.56 14.87
C VAL A 175 -8.43 -15.13 16.12
N SER A 176 -7.12 -14.86 16.01
CA SER A 176 -6.31 -14.40 17.14
C SER A 176 -6.76 -13.05 17.67
N ILE A 177 -6.99 -12.07 16.77
CA ILE A 177 -7.47 -10.75 17.15
C ILE A 177 -8.86 -10.85 17.77
N PHE A 178 -9.76 -11.62 17.17
CA PHE A 178 -11.10 -11.85 17.71
C PHE A 178 -11.07 -12.45 19.10
N ALA A 179 -10.23 -13.47 19.33
CA ALA A 179 -10.08 -14.11 20.64
C ALA A 179 -9.53 -13.14 21.69
N ILE A 180 -8.54 -12.31 21.34
CA ILE A 180 -7.97 -11.30 22.24
C ILE A 180 -9.04 -10.26 22.59
N THR A 181 -9.80 -9.77 21.62
CA THR A 181 -10.87 -8.79 21.83
C THR A 181 -11.96 -9.35 22.75
N GLN A 182 -12.41 -10.60 22.52
CA GLN A 182 -13.40 -11.23 23.39
C GLN A 182 -12.87 -11.40 24.81
N TYR A 183 -11.61 -11.77 24.95
CA TYR A 183 -10.98 -11.92 26.26
C TYR A 183 -10.89 -10.60 27.02
N THR A 184 -10.52 -9.51 26.36
CA THR A 184 -10.45 -8.17 26.98
C THR A 184 -11.84 -7.68 27.41
N MET A 185 -12.88 -7.85 26.59
CA MET A 185 -14.25 -7.49 26.94
C MET A 185 -14.76 -8.27 28.15
N THR A 186 -14.46 -9.57 28.24
CA THR A 186 -14.87 -10.40 29.39
C THR A 186 -14.19 -9.95 30.69
N LEU A 187 -12.96 -9.43 30.62
CA LEU A 187 -12.27 -8.89 31.79
C LEU A 187 -12.90 -7.59 32.26
N GLU A 188 -13.37 -6.72 31.38
CA GLU A 188 -14.04 -5.46 31.71
C GLU A 188 -15.40 -5.70 32.40
N GLU A 189 -16.17 -6.70 31.95
CA GLU A 189 -17.46 -7.05 32.55
C GLU A 189 -17.31 -7.71 33.95
N GLY A 190 -16.11 -8.18 34.29
CA GLY A 190 -15.82 -8.88 35.55
C GLY A 190 -15.30 -7.98 36.69
N PHE A 191 -15.12 -6.68 36.43
CA PHE A 191 -14.74 -5.67 37.42
C PHE A 191 -15.84 -4.63 37.60
#